data_5a16afd908c8eb1f633246b97a46c672
#
_entry.id   5a16afd908c8eb1f633246b97a46c672
#
_cell.length_a   1.000
_cell.length_b   1.000
_cell.length_c   1.000
_cell.angle_alpha   90.00
_cell.angle_beta   90.00
_cell.angle_gamma   90.00
#
_symmetry.space_group_name_H-M   'P 1'
#
loop_
_entity.id
_entity.type
_entity.pdbx_description
1 polymer ?
#
loop_
_entity_poly.entity_id
_entity_poly.type
_entity_poly.pdbx_seq_one_letter_code
_entity_poly.pdbx_strand_id
1 'polypeptide(L)'
;MNLMEKINENIKRGIRSWLNVSPANPYVFNINEMMDFEGNAIRNRIWYRGDSNELEQFYEQNAEYADKYKFWSSKSTPGMEMRKIHTGVPALTVRTLAAVVLPDMREFEFSSENEKQKQIWKDIAKPENNNFADKVEDAIKEALYIGDGAFKVSIDTEVSEYPILEWYAGDRVEIIRKKDKVREVIFKTPYSGGGKTYVLNEVYGYGYVKNELYLDNRQVPLTTLQITNSLEDVTFDKSVMLAVPMMFYKSAKYEGRGGSIFDGKVDSYDALDEVWSQWMDALRAGRAKTYIPDCLVPRDPETGAAITPNPFDNRYFAAEGDQREGQKNVISTDQPSIPHDSYQASYCTALDLCLQGIISPSTLGIDVKNWIMQKRSVKRKKQRCTQETLSWKLFRQYCHR
;
A
#
# COMPACT_ATOMS: atom_id res chain seq x y z
N MET A 1 -11.39 -34.68 -17.20
CA MET A 1 -10.14 -35.36 -16.79
C MET A 1 -10.39 -36.88 -16.85
N ASN A 2 -9.72 -37.56 -17.78
CA ASN A 2 -9.94 -38.95 -18.09
C ASN A 2 -9.37 -39.84 -16.96
N LEU A 3 -9.91 -41.06 -16.75
CA LEU A 3 -9.47 -41.98 -15.69
C LEU A 3 -7.95 -42.26 -15.76
N MET A 4 -7.41 -42.35 -16.96
CA MET A 4 -5.98 -42.50 -17.22
C MET A 4 -5.14 -41.26 -16.73
N GLU A 5 -5.67 -40.07 -16.86
CA GLU A 5 -4.99 -38.84 -16.37
C GLU A 5 -4.95 -38.81 -14.84
N LYS A 6 -6.04 -39.23 -14.16
CA LYS A 6 -6.06 -39.34 -12.69
C LYS A 6 -5.08 -40.42 -12.18
N ILE A 7 -4.97 -41.56 -12.85
CA ILE A 7 -4.02 -42.62 -12.48
C ILE A 7 -2.57 -42.09 -12.65
N ASN A 8 -2.28 -41.41 -13.76
CA ASN A 8 -0.96 -40.89 -14.04
C ASN A 8 -0.56 -39.75 -13.04
N GLU A 9 -1.50 -38.91 -12.65
CA GLU A 9 -1.31 -37.89 -11.61
C GLU A 9 -1.02 -38.49 -10.23
N ASN A 10 -1.75 -39.58 -9.86
CA ASN A 10 -1.53 -40.23 -8.57
C ASN A 10 -0.18 -40.97 -8.52
N ILE A 11 0.23 -41.60 -9.64
CA ILE A 11 1.58 -42.23 -9.75
C ILE A 11 2.67 -41.16 -9.64
N LYS A 12 2.52 -40.02 -10.33
CA LYS A 12 3.46 -38.91 -10.25
C LYS A 12 3.53 -38.30 -8.82
N ARG A 13 2.40 -38.22 -8.11
CA ARG A 13 2.37 -37.79 -6.69
C ARG A 13 3.11 -38.77 -5.79
N GLY A 14 2.89 -40.09 -5.96
CA GLY A 14 3.57 -41.13 -5.19
C GLY A 14 5.09 -41.12 -5.37
N ILE A 15 5.57 -40.97 -6.61
CA ILE A 15 6.99 -40.90 -6.94
C ILE A 15 7.60 -39.60 -6.37
N ARG A 16 6.93 -38.48 -6.48
CA ARG A 16 7.40 -37.18 -5.92
C ARG A 16 7.48 -37.20 -4.40
N SER A 17 6.49 -37.80 -3.72
CA SER A 17 6.49 -37.99 -2.26
C SER A 17 7.65 -38.88 -1.81
N TRP A 18 7.91 -39.95 -2.53
CA TRP A 18 9.00 -40.89 -2.24
C TRP A 18 10.38 -40.24 -2.47
N LEU A 19 10.53 -39.40 -3.49
CA LEU A 19 11.77 -38.69 -3.81
C LEU A 19 11.93 -37.41 -3.01
N ASN A 20 10.96 -37.07 -2.17
CA ASN A 20 10.88 -35.76 -1.46
C ASN A 20 11.00 -34.54 -2.40
N VAL A 21 10.53 -34.70 -3.64
CA VAL A 21 10.53 -33.66 -4.68
C VAL A 21 9.18 -32.97 -4.66
N SER A 22 9.20 -31.70 -4.28
CA SER A 22 8.00 -30.85 -4.40
C SER A 22 7.58 -30.75 -5.87
N PRO A 23 6.27 -30.80 -6.19
CA PRO A 23 5.79 -30.62 -7.56
C PRO A 23 6.27 -29.27 -8.09
N ALA A 24 6.79 -29.24 -9.31
CA ALA A 24 7.11 -28.03 -10.03
C ALA A 24 5.79 -27.31 -10.41
N ASN A 25 5.10 -26.79 -9.42
CA ASN A 25 3.93 -25.95 -9.59
C ASN A 25 4.36 -24.52 -9.29
N PRO A 26 4.29 -23.60 -10.24
CA PRO A 26 4.65 -22.20 -10.00
C PRO A 26 3.87 -21.58 -8.80
N TYR A 27 2.69 -22.12 -8.50
CA TYR A 27 1.91 -21.70 -7.33
C TYR A 27 2.42 -22.21 -5.97
N VAL A 28 3.35 -23.16 -5.93
CA VAL A 28 3.89 -23.72 -4.68
C VAL A 28 5.20 -23.04 -4.28
N PHE A 29 5.94 -22.48 -5.25
CA PHE A 29 7.30 -21.97 -5.00
C PHE A 29 7.37 -20.51 -4.62
N ASN A 30 6.27 -19.76 -4.72
CA ASN A 30 6.34 -18.35 -4.53
C ASN A 30 5.08 -17.82 -3.87
N ILE A 31 5.08 -17.84 -2.55
CA ILE A 31 3.96 -17.34 -1.74
C ILE A 31 3.67 -15.87 -2.05
N ASN A 32 4.70 -15.08 -2.37
CA ASN A 32 4.53 -13.68 -2.79
C ASN A 32 3.99 -13.55 -4.23
N GLU A 33 4.23 -14.54 -5.10
CA GLU A 33 3.62 -14.62 -6.42
C GLU A 33 2.21 -15.24 -6.39
N MET A 34 1.86 -15.93 -5.31
CA MET A 34 0.48 -16.37 -5.08
C MET A 34 -0.44 -15.21 -4.71
N MET A 35 0.12 -14.10 -4.24
CA MET A 35 -0.66 -12.89 -4.10
C MET A 35 -0.90 -12.34 -5.51
N ASP A 36 -2.14 -12.45 -5.97
CA ASP A 36 -2.59 -11.87 -7.24
C ASP A 36 -2.48 -10.33 -7.22
N PHE A 37 -2.76 -9.70 -8.33
CA PHE A 37 -2.70 -8.24 -8.42
C PHE A 37 -3.66 -7.59 -7.42
N GLU A 38 -4.83 -8.16 -7.19
CA GLU A 38 -5.85 -7.65 -6.25
C GLU A 38 -5.35 -7.73 -4.81
N GLY A 39 -4.75 -8.84 -4.40
CA GLY A 39 -4.12 -8.97 -3.07
C GLY A 39 -2.96 -8.01 -2.86
N ASN A 40 -2.12 -7.79 -3.90
CA ASN A 40 -1.06 -6.80 -3.87
C ASN A 40 -1.61 -5.37 -3.74
N ALA A 41 -2.71 -5.06 -4.42
CA ALA A 41 -3.38 -3.76 -4.32
C ALA A 41 -3.96 -3.52 -2.92
N ILE A 42 -4.55 -4.53 -2.29
CA ILE A 42 -5.03 -4.46 -0.90
C ILE A 42 -3.88 -4.15 0.05
N ARG A 43 -2.76 -4.89 -0.03
CA ARG A 43 -1.57 -4.64 0.78
C ARG A 43 -1.06 -3.22 0.61
N ASN A 44 -0.91 -2.76 -0.63
CA ASN A 44 -0.39 -1.44 -0.94
C ASN A 44 -1.34 -0.33 -0.44
N ARG A 45 -2.65 -0.58 -0.48
CA ARG A 45 -3.67 0.34 0.07
C ARG A 45 -3.56 0.46 1.59
N ILE A 46 -3.28 -0.64 2.30
CA ILE A 46 -3.07 -0.64 3.75
C ILE A 46 -1.80 0.17 4.10
N TRP A 47 -0.69 -0.05 3.37
CA TRP A 47 0.53 0.75 3.53
C TRP A 47 0.33 2.24 3.23
N TYR A 48 -0.50 2.58 2.24
CA TYR A 48 -0.83 3.96 1.91
C TYR A 48 -1.70 4.62 2.98
N ARG A 49 -2.68 3.90 3.55
CA ARG A 49 -3.50 4.41 4.65
C ARG A 49 -2.69 4.59 5.94
N GLY A 50 -1.78 3.68 6.20
CA GLY A 50 -0.84 3.76 7.32
C GLY A 50 -1.47 3.59 8.69
N ASP A 51 -2.61 2.90 8.79
CA ASP A 51 -3.19 2.52 10.07
C ASP A 51 -2.42 1.34 10.67
N SER A 52 -1.86 1.54 11.88
CA SER A 52 -1.05 0.52 12.55
C SER A 52 -1.84 -0.75 12.88
N ASN A 53 -3.14 -0.63 13.19
CA ASN A 53 -3.98 -1.78 13.50
C ASN A 53 -4.27 -2.60 12.23
N GLU A 54 -4.53 -1.93 11.10
CA GLU A 54 -4.74 -2.60 9.82
C GLU A 54 -3.48 -3.31 9.34
N LEU A 55 -2.30 -2.70 9.50
CA LEU A 55 -1.01 -3.31 9.17
C LEU A 55 -0.77 -4.55 10.03
N GLU A 56 -0.94 -4.45 11.34
CA GLU A 56 -0.76 -5.58 12.25
C GLU A 56 -1.72 -6.73 11.91
N GLN A 57 -3.01 -6.44 11.75
CA GLN A 57 -4.00 -7.44 11.40
C GLN A 57 -3.71 -8.12 10.05
N PHE A 58 -3.31 -7.35 9.04
CA PHE A 58 -2.97 -7.89 7.72
C PHE A 58 -1.77 -8.84 7.80
N TYR A 59 -0.69 -8.43 8.46
CA TYR A 59 0.52 -9.24 8.56
C TYR A 59 0.37 -10.43 9.51
N GLU A 60 -0.42 -10.32 10.57
CA GLU A 60 -0.76 -11.47 11.42
C GLU A 60 -1.52 -12.57 10.67
N GLN A 61 -2.48 -12.19 9.83
CA GLN A 61 -3.24 -13.13 9.01
C GLN A 61 -2.37 -13.85 7.97
N ASN A 62 -1.32 -13.19 7.48
CA ASN A 62 -0.42 -13.72 6.46
C ASN A 62 0.91 -14.28 7.02
N ALA A 63 1.14 -14.20 8.33
CA ALA A 63 2.40 -14.59 8.98
C ALA A 63 2.80 -16.05 8.77
N GLU A 64 1.80 -16.95 8.63
CA GLU A 64 2.04 -18.38 8.44
C GLU A 64 2.67 -18.70 7.07
N TYR A 65 2.38 -17.88 6.04
CA TYR A 65 2.75 -18.18 4.66
C TYR A 65 4.00 -17.42 4.18
N ALA A 66 3.98 -16.08 4.26
CA ALA A 66 4.99 -15.26 3.62
C ALA A 66 5.70 -14.28 4.56
N ASP A 67 4.95 -13.75 5.50
CA ASP A 67 5.37 -12.56 6.24
C ASP A 67 5.73 -12.85 7.70
N LYS A 68 6.11 -14.09 7.99
CA LYS A 68 6.46 -14.60 9.34
C LYS A 68 7.52 -13.76 10.06
N TYR A 69 8.47 -13.19 9.32
CA TYR A 69 9.60 -12.44 9.85
C TYR A 69 9.44 -10.93 9.72
N LYS A 70 8.27 -10.44 9.32
CA LYS A 70 8.00 -9.02 9.27
C LYS A 70 7.82 -8.44 10.66
N PHE A 71 8.26 -7.21 10.84
CA PHE A 71 8.04 -6.48 12.09
C PHE A 71 6.55 -6.43 12.46
N TRP A 72 5.68 -6.16 11.49
CA TRP A 72 4.25 -6.08 11.72
C TRP A 72 3.59 -7.40 12.10
N SER A 73 4.15 -8.56 11.70
CA SER A 73 3.69 -9.90 12.13
C SER A 73 4.28 -10.37 13.43
N SER A 74 5.31 -9.68 13.96
CA SER A 74 5.99 -10.10 15.18
C SER A 74 5.05 -9.99 16.39
N LYS A 75 5.12 -10.98 17.28
CA LYS A 75 4.37 -11.00 18.54
C LYS A 75 5.30 -10.64 19.69
N SER A 76 4.89 -9.68 20.51
CA SER A 76 5.60 -9.33 21.72
C SER A 76 5.45 -10.43 22.78
N THR A 77 6.49 -10.59 23.62
CA THR A 77 6.35 -11.42 24.81
C THR A 77 5.35 -10.78 25.77
N PRO A 78 4.39 -11.54 26.35
CA PRO A 78 3.44 -10.98 27.31
C PRO A 78 4.12 -10.20 28.42
N GLY A 79 3.69 -8.98 28.67
CA GLY A 79 4.28 -8.06 29.63
C GLY A 79 5.48 -7.25 29.12
N MET A 80 5.89 -7.45 27.86
CA MET A 80 6.97 -6.71 27.19
C MET A 80 6.49 -6.14 25.85
N GLU A 81 5.23 -5.71 25.80
CA GLU A 81 4.63 -5.19 24.56
C GLU A 81 5.31 -3.89 24.15
N MET A 82 5.86 -3.87 22.94
CA MET A 82 6.37 -2.69 22.29
C MET A 82 5.27 -2.10 21.38
N ARG A 83 5.05 -0.80 21.49
CA ARG A 83 4.14 -0.11 20.59
C ARG A 83 4.72 -0.06 19.18
N LYS A 84 4.05 -0.67 18.23
CA LYS A 84 4.36 -0.56 16.81
C LYS A 84 3.86 0.79 16.26
N ILE A 85 4.72 1.50 15.57
CA ILE A 85 4.46 2.85 15.05
C ILE A 85 4.76 2.89 13.56
N HIS A 86 3.75 3.25 12.77
CA HIS A 86 3.94 3.49 11.35
C HIS A 86 4.43 4.92 11.10
N THR A 87 5.46 5.06 10.26
CA THR A 87 6.12 6.36 9.99
C THR A 87 5.39 7.22 8.95
N GLY A 88 4.46 6.66 8.19
CA GLY A 88 3.69 7.37 7.15
C GLY A 88 4.50 7.75 5.90
N VAL A 89 5.73 7.31 5.77
CA VAL A 89 6.60 7.59 4.61
C VAL A 89 6.01 7.12 3.29
N PRO A 90 5.33 5.95 3.19
CA PRO A 90 4.69 5.53 1.95
C PRO A 90 3.67 6.54 1.43
N ALA A 91 2.75 6.99 2.29
CA ALA A 91 1.74 7.97 1.92
C ALA A 91 2.35 9.33 1.52
N LEU A 92 3.35 9.78 2.27
CA LEU A 92 4.05 11.03 1.98
C LEU A 92 4.72 10.98 0.60
N THR A 93 5.36 9.85 0.27
CA THR A 93 6.01 9.66 -1.03
C THR A 93 5.02 9.75 -2.18
N VAL A 94 3.89 9.05 -2.09
CA VAL A 94 2.83 9.08 -3.12
C VAL A 94 2.28 10.50 -3.31
N ARG A 95 1.93 11.18 -2.21
CA ARG A 95 1.36 12.54 -2.26
C ARG A 95 2.32 13.54 -2.87
N THR A 96 3.61 13.44 -2.53
CA THR A 96 4.62 14.34 -3.07
C THR A 96 4.84 14.10 -4.56
N LEU A 97 4.93 12.83 -5.00
CA LEU A 97 5.05 12.51 -6.41
C LEU A 97 3.81 12.98 -7.20
N ALA A 98 2.61 12.74 -6.68
CA ALA A 98 1.38 13.22 -7.29
C ALA A 98 1.37 14.74 -7.43
N ALA A 99 1.76 15.48 -6.38
CA ALA A 99 1.83 16.94 -6.40
C ALA A 99 2.85 17.50 -7.42
N VAL A 100 3.91 16.74 -7.70
CA VAL A 100 4.91 17.12 -8.72
C VAL A 100 4.39 16.89 -10.14
N VAL A 101 3.61 15.82 -10.35
CA VAL A 101 3.12 15.43 -11.70
C VAL A 101 1.83 16.16 -12.08
N LEU A 102 0.99 16.46 -11.10
CA LEU A 102 -0.34 17.02 -11.32
C LEU A 102 -0.38 18.31 -12.14
N PRO A 103 0.53 19.29 -11.98
CA PRO A 103 0.53 20.48 -12.81
C PRO A 103 0.65 20.18 -14.31
N ASP A 104 1.50 19.23 -14.67
CA ASP A 104 1.74 18.84 -16.07
C ASP A 104 0.54 18.08 -16.68
N MET A 105 -0.32 17.51 -15.83
CA MET A 105 -1.52 16.75 -16.25
C MET A 105 -2.81 17.59 -16.33
N ARG A 106 -2.77 18.83 -15.86
CA ARG A 106 -3.94 19.74 -15.89
C ARG A 106 -4.13 20.46 -17.22
N GLU A 107 -3.07 20.61 -17.99
CA GLU A 107 -3.08 21.31 -19.28
C GLU A 107 -3.21 20.29 -20.42
N PHE A 108 -4.32 20.34 -21.15
CA PHE A 108 -4.53 19.52 -22.34
C PHE A 108 -4.35 20.37 -23.59
N GLU A 109 -3.45 19.95 -24.44
CA GLU A 109 -3.33 20.48 -25.78
C GLU A 109 -4.24 19.66 -26.74
N PHE A 110 -5.17 20.32 -27.37
CA PHE A 110 -5.96 19.68 -28.41
C PHE A 110 -5.20 19.69 -29.73
N SER A 111 -5.15 18.54 -30.40
CA SER A 111 -4.55 18.41 -31.72
C SER A 111 -5.30 19.17 -32.82
N SER A 112 -6.53 19.59 -32.54
CA SER A 112 -7.34 20.43 -33.42
C SER A 112 -7.53 21.83 -32.84
N GLU A 113 -7.47 22.87 -33.70
CA GLU A 113 -7.75 24.26 -33.33
C GLU A 113 -9.25 24.55 -33.18
N ASN A 114 -10.08 23.52 -33.00
CA ASN A 114 -11.52 23.67 -32.91
C ASN A 114 -11.95 24.23 -31.55
N GLU A 115 -12.20 25.53 -31.49
CA GLU A 115 -12.59 26.24 -30.28
C GLU A 115 -13.88 25.68 -29.63
N LYS A 116 -14.81 25.12 -30.44
CA LYS A 116 -16.01 24.47 -29.90
C LYS A 116 -15.67 23.23 -29.09
N GLN A 117 -14.71 22.39 -29.53
CA GLN A 117 -14.28 21.21 -28.82
C GLN A 117 -13.57 21.59 -27.53
N LYS A 118 -12.73 22.62 -27.55
CA LYS A 118 -12.09 23.15 -26.35
C LYS A 118 -13.11 23.66 -25.32
N GLN A 119 -14.17 24.35 -25.80
CA GLN A 119 -15.20 24.85 -24.89
C GLN A 119 -16.01 23.70 -24.27
N ILE A 120 -16.42 22.69 -25.07
CA ILE A 120 -17.12 21.50 -24.58
C ILE A 120 -16.27 20.79 -23.51
N TRP A 121 -14.97 20.61 -23.77
CA TRP A 121 -14.08 20.00 -22.78
C TRP A 121 -14.00 20.82 -21.50
N LYS A 122 -13.86 22.15 -21.59
CA LYS A 122 -13.85 23.02 -20.42
C LYS A 122 -15.13 22.84 -19.59
N ASP A 123 -16.28 22.69 -20.24
CA ASP A 123 -17.55 22.49 -19.55
C ASP A 123 -17.63 21.10 -18.90
N ILE A 124 -17.18 20.04 -19.57
CA ILE A 124 -17.09 18.68 -19.02
C ILE A 124 -16.16 18.64 -17.79
N ALA A 125 -15.03 19.32 -17.85
CA ALA A 125 -13.98 19.25 -16.82
C ALA A 125 -14.28 20.08 -15.55
N LYS A 126 -15.30 20.96 -15.58
CA LYS A 126 -15.64 21.84 -14.45
C LYS A 126 -15.91 21.08 -13.16
N PRO A 127 -15.62 21.71 -11.98
CA PRO A 127 -15.91 21.13 -10.68
C PRO A 127 -17.37 20.69 -10.50
N GLU A 128 -18.32 21.49 -10.97
CA GLU A 128 -19.76 21.22 -10.88
C GLU A 128 -20.20 20.03 -11.74
N ASN A 129 -19.45 19.67 -12.79
CA ASN A 129 -19.79 18.56 -13.69
C ASN A 129 -19.00 17.28 -13.34
N ASN A 130 -17.71 17.26 -13.61
CA ASN A 130 -16.88 16.09 -13.39
C ASN A 130 -15.78 16.28 -12.38
N ASN A 131 -15.45 17.51 -11.98
CA ASN A 131 -14.30 17.83 -11.14
C ASN A 131 -13.03 17.10 -11.60
N PHE A 132 -12.70 17.26 -12.87
CA PHE A 132 -11.65 16.48 -13.53
C PHE A 132 -10.29 16.61 -12.85
N ALA A 133 -9.97 17.79 -12.32
CA ALA A 133 -8.70 18.03 -11.64
C ALA A 133 -8.51 17.12 -10.42
N ASP A 134 -9.53 17.00 -9.58
CA ASP A 134 -9.48 16.14 -8.38
C ASP A 134 -9.47 14.66 -8.78
N LYS A 135 -10.27 14.28 -9.78
CA LYS A 135 -10.25 12.89 -10.29
C LYS A 135 -8.89 12.48 -10.84
N VAL A 136 -8.20 13.37 -11.55
CA VAL A 136 -6.84 13.11 -12.04
C VAL A 136 -5.86 13.00 -10.89
N GLU A 137 -5.98 13.86 -9.88
CA GLU A 137 -5.11 13.77 -8.69
C GLU A 137 -5.28 12.43 -7.97
N ASP A 138 -6.50 11.99 -7.77
CA ASP A 138 -6.78 10.70 -7.14
C ASP A 138 -6.34 9.53 -8.02
N ALA A 139 -6.56 9.61 -9.33
CA ALA A 139 -6.07 8.63 -10.29
C ALA A 139 -4.55 8.48 -10.28
N ILE A 140 -3.81 9.61 -10.23
CA ILE A 140 -2.36 9.61 -10.11
C ILE A 140 -1.92 8.93 -8.82
N LYS A 141 -2.51 9.30 -7.66
CA LYS A 141 -2.18 8.69 -6.37
C LYS A 141 -2.42 7.17 -6.41
N GLU A 142 -3.61 6.75 -6.86
CA GLU A 142 -3.96 5.33 -6.90
C GLU A 142 -3.10 4.54 -7.88
N ALA A 143 -2.83 5.06 -9.07
CA ALA A 143 -1.94 4.42 -10.03
C ALA A 143 -0.49 4.31 -9.50
N LEU A 144 -0.02 5.25 -8.67
CA LEU A 144 1.29 5.19 -8.04
C LEU A 144 1.39 4.04 -7.02
N TYR A 145 0.41 3.89 -6.10
CA TYR A 145 0.54 2.88 -5.05
C TYR A 145 -0.12 1.55 -5.38
N ILE A 146 -1.12 1.48 -6.28
CA ILE A 146 -1.71 0.22 -6.75
C ILE A 146 -0.93 -0.34 -7.94
N GLY A 147 -0.58 0.55 -8.89
CA GLY A 147 0.17 0.24 -10.12
C GLY A 147 -0.53 0.73 -11.38
N ASP A 148 -1.83 0.52 -11.50
CA ASP A 148 -2.63 0.98 -12.64
C ASP A 148 -4.09 1.25 -12.26
N GLY A 149 -4.86 1.62 -13.25
CA GLY A 149 -6.29 1.81 -13.23
C GLY A 149 -6.78 2.22 -14.60
N ALA A 150 -8.04 2.63 -14.70
CA ALA A 150 -8.58 3.14 -15.95
C ALA A 150 -9.65 4.21 -15.71
N PHE A 151 -9.68 5.19 -16.62
CA PHE A 151 -10.80 6.09 -16.76
C PHE A 151 -11.88 5.45 -17.63
N LYS A 152 -13.12 5.65 -17.24
CA LYS A 152 -14.32 5.24 -17.94
C LYS A 152 -15.13 6.49 -18.30
N VAL A 153 -15.65 6.53 -19.51
CA VAL A 153 -16.63 7.54 -19.95
C VAL A 153 -17.98 6.86 -20.07
N SER A 154 -18.95 7.32 -19.32
CA SER A 154 -20.33 6.86 -19.37
C SER A 154 -21.28 8.03 -19.67
N ILE A 155 -22.48 7.71 -20.16
CA ILE A 155 -23.54 8.68 -20.42
C ILE A 155 -24.77 8.22 -19.64
N ASP A 156 -25.18 9.06 -18.72
CA ASP A 156 -26.43 8.87 -17.96
C ASP A 156 -27.14 10.22 -17.86
N THR A 157 -28.19 10.36 -18.66
CA THR A 157 -28.94 11.60 -18.76
C THR A 157 -29.83 11.88 -17.55
N GLU A 158 -30.03 10.91 -16.66
CA GLU A 158 -30.72 11.11 -15.38
C GLU A 158 -29.80 11.76 -14.35
N VAL A 159 -28.49 11.57 -14.50
CA VAL A 159 -27.47 12.07 -13.57
C VAL A 159 -26.82 13.36 -14.05
N SER A 160 -26.51 13.47 -15.35
CA SER A 160 -25.77 14.62 -15.89
C SER A 160 -26.11 14.89 -17.34
N GLU A 161 -26.14 16.18 -17.71
CA GLU A 161 -26.23 16.63 -19.12
C GLU A 161 -24.91 16.40 -19.88
N TYR A 162 -23.82 16.17 -19.19
CA TYR A 162 -22.49 15.93 -19.74
C TYR A 162 -22.06 14.48 -19.58
N PRO A 163 -21.16 13.97 -20.43
CA PRO A 163 -20.52 12.68 -20.21
C PRO A 163 -19.87 12.60 -18.83
N ILE A 164 -20.06 11.48 -18.14
CA ILE A 164 -19.55 11.24 -16.80
C ILE A 164 -18.19 10.57 -16.92
N LEU A 165 -17.18 11.16 -16.31
CA LEU A 165 -15.84 10.61 -16.21
C LEU A 165 -15.67 9.94 -14.85
N GLU A 166 -15.35 8.66 -14.85
CA GLU A 166 -15.12 7.90 -13.65
C GLU A 166 -13.72 7.28 -13.66
N TRP A 167 -13.08 7.24 -12.50
CA TRP A 167 -11.82 6.54 -12.30
C TRP A 167 -12.04 5.26 -11.53
N TYR A 168 -11.45 4.18 -12.00
CA TYR A 168 -11.41 2.88 -11.32
C TYR A 168 -9.97 2.46 -11.11
N ALA A 169 -9.63 2.17 -9.84
CA ALA A 169 -8.33 1.64 -9.47
C ALA A 169 -8.12 0.23 -10.02
N GLY A 170 -6.87 -0.16 -10.20
CA GLY A 170 -6.48 -1.38 -10.87
C GLY A 170 -7.06 -2.68 -10.31
N ASP A 171 -7.36 -2.75 -9.01
CA ASP A 171 -8.01 -3.90 -8.37
C ASP A 171 -9.47 -4.11 -8.82
N ARG A 172 -10.08 -3.07 -9.43
CA ARG A 172 -11.43 -3.13 -10.00
C ARG A 172 -11.44 -3.12 -11.53
N VAL A 173 -10.28 -3.20 -12.14
CA VAL A 173 -10.13 -3.11 -13.60
C VAL A 173 -9.33 -4.30 -14.12
N GLU A 174 -9.81 -4.89 -15.20
CA GLU A 174 -9.06 -5.87 -15.96
C GLU A 174 -8.75 -5.32 -17.35
N ILE A 175 -7.47 -5.29 -17.73
CA ILE A 175 -7.02 -4.73 -19.00
C ILE A 175 -6.61 -5.86 -19.92
N ILE A 176 -7.43 -6.14 -20.93
CA ILE A 176 -7.17 -7.18 -21.91
C ILE A 176 -6.35 -6.61 -23.05
N ARG A 177 -5.17 -7.20 -23.25
CA ARG A 177 -4.23 -6.81 -24.31
C ARG A 177 -4.06 -7.93 -25.33
N LYS A 178 -3.87 -7.53 -26.59
CA LYS A 178 -3.46 -8.43 -27.67
C LYS A 178 -2.30 -7.79 -28.42
N LYS A 179 -1.14 -8.44 -28.44
CA LYS A 179 0.09 -7.91 -29.06
C LYS A 179 0.41 -6.50 -28.51
N ASP A 180 0.44 -6.35 -27.19
CA ASP A 180 0.68 -5.10 -26.44
C ASP A 180 -0.36 -3.97 -26.66
N LYS A 181 -1.35 -4.15 -27.52
CA LYS A 181 -2.43 -3.18 -27.69
C LYS A 181 -3.60 -3.51 -26.78
N VAL A 182 -4.15 -2.50 -26.11
CA VAL A 182 -5.37 -2.63 -25.32
C VAL A 182 -6.50 -3.01 -26.28
N ARG A 183 -7.22 -4.06 -25.99
CA ARG A 183 -8.37 -4.52 -26.73
C ARG A 183 -9.67 -4.23 -26.03
N GLU A 184 -9.71 -4.54 -24.74
CA GLU A 184 -10.88 -4.36 -23.89
C GLU A 184 -10.40 -3.90 -22.50
N VAL A 185 -11.25 -3.15 -21.82
CA VAL A 185 -11.10 -2.80 -20.40
C VAL A 185 -12.39 -3.20 -19.71
N ILE A 186 -12.30 -4.02 -18.69
CA ILE A 186 -13.45 -4.52 -17.93
C ILE A 186 -13.44 -3.82 -16.57
N PHE A 187 -14.53 -3.14 -16.26
CA PHE A 187 -14.76 -2.53 -14.95
C PHE A 187 -15.62 -3.44 -14.10
N LYS A 188 -15.18 -3.76 -12.89
CA LYS A 188 -15.83 -4.69 -11.97
C LYS A 188 -16.47 -3.92 -10.82
N THR A 189 -17.80 -3.98 -10.73
CA THR A 189 -18.55 -3.33 -9.65
C THR A 189 -19.30 -4.37 -8.83
N PRO A 190 -18.97 -4.55 -7.54
CA PRO A 190 -19.67 -5.49 -6.68
C PRO A 190 -21.02 -4.91 -6.21
N TYR A 191 -22.06 -5.74 -6.25
CA TYR A 191 -23.39 -5.45 -5.71
C TYR A 191 -23.82 -6.53 -4.72
N SER A 192 -24.42 -6.12 -3.62
CA SER A 192 -24.99 -7.06 -2.65
C SER A 192 -26.50 -7.18 -2.89
N GLY A 193 -27.00 -8.41 -2.99
CA GLY A 193 -28.42 -8.70 -3.15
C GLY A 193 -28.80 -10.06 -2.57
N GLY A 194 -29.83 -10.11 -1.71
CA GLY A 194 -30.29 -11.35 -1.12
C GLY A 194 -29.23 -12.15 -0.33
N GLY A 195 -28.30 -11.46 0.34
CA GLY A 195 -27.20 -12.10 1.07
C GLY A 195 -26.08 -12.67 0.19
N LYS A 196 -26.08 -12.37 -1.12
CA LYS A 196 -25.08 -12.79 -2.09
C LYS A 196 -24.38 -11.58 -2.67
N THR A 197 -23.14 -11.77 -3.12
CA THR A 197 -22.36 -10.74 -3.81
C THR A 197 -22.34 -11.03 -5.30
N TYR A 198 -22.86 -10.10 -6.07
CA TYR A 198 -22.82 -10.11 -7.52
C TYR A 198 -21.74 -9.16 -8.00
N VAL A 199 -21.14 -9.46 -9.14
CA VAL A 199 -20.15 -8.59 -9.79
C VAL A 199 -20.67 -8.22 -11.17
N LEU A 200 -20.91 -6.93 -11.39
CA LEU A 200 -21.18 -6.39 -12.72
C LEU A 200 -19.85 -6.13 -13.43
N ASN A 201 -19.66 -6.76 -14.57
CA ASN A 201 -18.57 -6.52 -15.48
C ASN A 201 -19.07 -5.65 -16.65
N GLU A 202 -18.58 -4.43 -16.70
CA GLU A 202 -18.80 -3.53 -17.82
C GLU A 202 -17.61 -3.64 -18.78
N VAL A 203 -17.79 -4.27 -19.91
CA VAL A 203 -16.75 -4.56 -20.91
C VAL A 203 -16.71 -3.46 -21.97
N TYR A 204 -15.70 -2.64 -21.92
CA TYR A 204 -15.46 -1.54 -22.84
C TYR A 204 -14.48 -1.96 -23.94
N GLY A 205 -14.95 -2.05 -25.17
CA GLY A 205 -14.13 -2.32 -26.35
C GLY A 205 -14.22 -1.18 -27.39
N TYR A 206 -13.55 -1.37 -28.50
CA TYR A 206 -13.66 -0.46 -29.62
C TYR A 206 -15.03 -0.57 -30.28
N GLY A 207 -15.85 0.46 -30.12
CA GLY A 207 -17.19 0.56 -30.69
C GLY A 207 -18.29 -0.16 -29.93
N TYR A 208 -18.05 -0.60 -28.70
CA TYR A 208 -19.08 -1.24 -27.88
C TYR A 208 -18.83 -1.13 -26.37
N VAL A 209 -19.93 -1.19 -25.62
CA VAL A 209 -19.95 -1.45 -24.18
C VAL A 209 -20.92 -2.60 -23.95
N LYS A 210 -20.53 -3.63 -23.23
CA LYS A 210 -21.35 -4.78 -22.85
C LYS A 210 -21.45 -4.89 -21.34
N ASN A 211 -22.61 -5.28 -20.85
CA ASN A 211 -22.89 -5.46 -19.45
C ASN A 211 -23.10 -6.94 -19.12
N GLU A 212 -22.33 -7.49 -18.22
CA GLU A 212 -22.38 -8.89 -17.82
C GLU A 212 -22.42 -8.98 -16.29
N LEU A 213 -23.44 -9.67 -15.76
CA LEU A 213 -23.57 -9.87 -14.32
C LEU A 213 -23.11 -11.28 -13.91
N TYR A 214 -22.31 -11.36 -12.88
CA TYR A 214 -21.76 -12.63 -12.36
C TYR A 214 -22.15 -12.86 -10.91
N LEU A 215 -22.44 -14.13 -10.59
CA LEU A 215 -22.57 -14.65 -9.23
C LEU A 215 -21.65 -15.87 -9.10
N ASP A 216 -20.71 -15.85 -8.16
CA ASP A 216 -19.75 -16.93 -7.94
C ASP A 216 -19.10 -17.42 -9.26
N ASN A 217 -18.60 -16.50 -10.09
CA ASN A 217 -18.01 -16.74 -11.41
C ASN A 217 -18.97 -17.36 -12.48
N ARG A 218 -20.28 -17.35 -12.23
CA ARG A 218 -21.29 -17.77 -13.22
C ARG A 218 -22.05 -16.56 -13.71
N GLN A 219 -22.15 -16.41 -15.01
CA GLN A 219 -22.95 -15.37 -15.61
C GLN A 219 -24.44 -15.59 -15.31
N VAL A 220 -25.11 -14.53 -14.86
CA VAL A 220 -26.54 -14.52 -14.56
C VAL A 220 -27.22 -13.37 -15.32
N PRO A 221 -28.55 -13.43 -15.58
CA PRO A 221 -29.24 -12.36 -16.26
C PRO A 221 -29.15 -11.03 -15.51
N LEU A 222 -29.03 -9.91 -16.23
CA LEU A 222 -29.03 -8.55 -15.65
C LEU A 222 -30.31 -8.25 -14.85
N THR A 223 -31.42 -8.89 -15.22
CA THR A 223 -32.72 -8.80 -14.54
C THR A 223 -32.73 -9.39 -13.12
N THR A 224 -31.65 -10.08 -12.72
CA THR A 224 -31.52 -10.67 -11.36
C THR A 224 -31.47 -9.59 -10.28
N LEU A 225 -30.92 -8.44 -10.57
CA LEU A 225 -30.87 -7.29 -9.66
C LEU A 225 -31.66 -6.11 -10.25
N GLN A 226 -32.41 -5.41 -9.41
CA GLN A 226 -33.17 -4.25 -9.84
C GLN A 226 -32.29 -3.15 -10.41
N ILE A 227 -31.10 -2.95 -9.83
CA ILE A 227 -30.14 -1.91 -10.25
C ILE A 227 -29.50 -2.18 -11.62
N THR A 228 -29.43 -3.43 -12.06
CA THR A 228 -28.84 -3.82 -13.35
C THR A 228 -29.88 -4.11 -14.43
N ASN A 229 -31.15 -4.13 -14.06
CA ASN A 229 -32.25 -4.52 -14.98
C ASN A 229 -32.42 -3.60 -16.19
N SER A 230 -32.07 -2.31 -16.04
CA SER A 230 -32.19 -1.30 -17.11
C SER A 230 -30.91 -1.16 -17.95
N LEU A 231 -29.85 -1.92 -17.64
CA LEU A 231 -28.60 -1.83 -18.39
C LEU A 231 -28.74 -2.57 -19.72
N GLU A 232 -28.34 -1.90 -20.80
CA GLU A 232 -28.31 -2.43 -22.14
C GLU A 232 -26.90 -2.35 -22.73
N ASP A 233 -26.61 -3.24 -23.68
CA ASP A 233 -25.39 -3.18 -24.46
C ASP A 233 -25.46 -2.02 -25.44
N VAL A 234 -24.39 -1.24 -25.55
CA VAL A 234 -24.32 -0.07 -26.42
C VAL A 234 -23.28 -0.29 -27.51
N THR A 235 -23.61 0.13 -28.73
CA THR A 235 -22.67 0.10 -29.87
C THR A 235 -22.53 1.49 -30.47
N PHE A 236 -21.31 1.84 -30.86
CA PHE A 236 -20.96 3.15 -31.44
C PHE A 236 -19.86 2.99 -32.51
N ASP A 237 -19.21 4.07 -32.92
CA ASP A 237 -18.14 4.00 -33.93
C ASP A 237 -16.96 3.13 -33.43
N LYS A 238 -16.55 2.17 -34.28
CA LYS A 238 -15.48 1.21 -33.99
C LYS A 238 -14.08 1.82 -33.84
N SER A 239 -13.92 3.09 -34.18
CA SER A 239 -12.65 3.81 -33.96
C SER A 239 -12.49 4.35 -32.53
N VAL A 240 -13.60 4.39 -31.76
CA VAL A 240 -13.65 4.99 -30.43
C VAL A 240 -13.64 3.91 -29.36
N MET A 241 -12.93 4.17 -28.28
CA MET A 241 -12.97 3.40 -27.03
C MET A 241 -13.23 4.35 -25.88
N LEU A 242 -14.28 4.08 -25.10
CA LEU A 242 -14.72 4.93 -23.99
C LEU A 242 -14.05 4.56 -22.65
N ALA A 243 -12.92 3.88 -22.71
CA ALA A 243 -12.10 3.52 -21.56
C ALA A 243 -10.61 3.75 -21.85
N VAL A 244 -9.92 4.40 -20.93
CA VAL A 244 -8.50 4.74 -21.09
C VAL A 244 -7.73 4.22 -19.87
N PRO A 245 -6.94 3.13 -20.01
CA PRO A 245 -6.09 2.66 -18.93
C PRO A 245 -4.92 3.62 -18.69
N MET A 246 -4.56 3.79 -17.42
CA MET A 246 -3.44 4.60 -16.97
C MET A 246 -2.48 3.77 -16.12
N MET A 247 -1.19 3.84 -16.43
CA MET A 247 -0.11 3.29 -15.64
C MET A 247 1.16 4.13 -15.84
N PHE A 248 2.01 4.21 -14.84
CA PHE A 248 3.27 4.95 -14.95
C PHE A 248 4.41 4.08 -15.50
N TYR A 249 4.45 2.82 -15.10
CA TYR A 249 5.43 1.84 -15.59
C TYR A 249 4.83 0.43 -15.54
N LYS A 250 5.43 -0.49 -16.31
CA LYS A 250 4.97 -1.87 -16.35
C LYS A 250 5.41 -2.62 -15.09
N SER A 251 4.53 -3.45 -14.55
CA SER A 251 4.90 -4.35 -13.46
C SER A 251 5.90 -5.40 -13.93
N ALA A 252 6.93 -5.64 -13.13
CA ALA A 252 7.84 -6.77 -13.34
C ALA A 252 7.23 -8.10 -12.85
N LYS A 253 6.19 -8.01 -12.01
CA LYS A 253 5.55 -9.16 -11.35
C LYS A 253 4.28 -9.61 -12.05
N TYR A 254 3.49 -8.67 -12.59
CA TYR A 254 2.19 -8.94 -13.20
C TYR A 254 2.21 -8.57 -14.68
N GLU A 255 2.09 -9.56 -15.55
CA GLU A 255 2.10 -9.35 -17.00
C GLU A 255 0.92 -8.47 -17.43
N GLY A 256 1.19 -7.46 -18.27
CA GLY A 256 0.17 -6.56 -18.80
C GLY A 256 -0.37 -5.52 -17.81
N ARG A 257 0.07 -5.53 -16.55
CA ARG A 257 -0.35 -4.61 -15.49
C ARG A 257 0.69 -3.53 -15.21
N GLY A 258 0.26 -2.48 -14.54
CA GLY A 258 1.14 -1.44 -14.03
C GLY A 258 1.86 -1.86 -12.75
N GLY A 259 3.04 -1.30 -12.51
CA GLY A 259 3.83 -1.51 -11.30
C GLY A 259 3.55 -0.45 -10.24
N SER A 260 3.53 -0.86 -8.98
CA SER A 260 3.42 0.05 -7.84
C SER A 260 4.80 0.59 -7.43
N ILE A 261 4.88 1.85 -7.01
CA ILE A 261 6.12 2.39 -6.40
C ILE A 261 6.47 1.68 -5.09
N PHE A 262 5.53 0.92 -4.51
CA PHE A 262 5.77 0.10 -3.32
C PHE A 262 6.37 -1.26 -3.64
N ASP A 263 6.35 -1.68 -4.92
CA ASP A 263 6.95 -2.95 -5.33
C ASP A 263 8.45 -2.94 -5.03
N GLY A 264 8.91 -3.96 -4.28
CA GLY A 264 10.30 -4.06 -3.80
C GLY A 264 10.70 -3.07 -2.69
N LYS A 265 9.76 -2.30 -2.13
CA LYS A 265 10.01 -1.33 -1.05
C LYS A 265 9.35 -1.68 0.29
N VAL A 266 8.41 -2.62 0.27
CA VAL A 266 7.65 -3.01 1.47
C VAL A 266 8.57 -3.44 2.61
N ASP A 267 9.65 -4.18 2.33
CA ASP A 267 10.63 -4.59 3.33
C ASP A 267 11.40 -3.40 3.94
N SER A 268 11.67 -2.38 3.12
CA SER A 268 12.32 -1.16 3.60
C SER A 268 11.39 -0.34 4.49
N TYR A 269 10.10 -0.29 4.18
CA TYR A 269 9.09 0.38 5.01
C TYR A 269 8.90 -0.35 6.34
N ASP A 270 8.83 -1.69 6.32
CA ASP A 270 8.74 -2.52 7.51
C ASP A 270 9.95 -2.30 8.43
N ALA A 271 11.17 -2.31 7.88
CA ALA A 271 12.39 -2.05 8.62
C ALA A 271 12.47 -0.61 9.17
N LEU A 272 11.96 0.38 8.47
CA LEU A 272 11.91 1.76 8.96
C LEU A 272 10.97 1.90 10.16
N ASP A 273 9.79 1.27 10.08
CA ASP A 273 8.81 1.27 11.17
C ASP A 273 9.36 0.52 12.38
N GLU A 274 10.09 -0.58 12.17
CA GLU A 274 10.79 -1.31 13.23
C GLU A 274 11.82 -0.45 13.95
N VAL A 275 12.74 0.18 13.21
CA VAL A 275 13.77 1.05 13.78
C VAL A 275 13.16 2.20 14.56
N TRP A 276 12.13 2.83 14.05
CA TRP A 276 11.45 3.93 14.73
C TRP A 276 10.76 3.46 16.01
N SER A 277 10.06 2.33 15.96
CA SER A 277 9.37 1.76 17.10
C SER A 277 10.35 1.35 18.20
N GLN A 278 11.46 0.69 17.85
CA GLN A 278 12.52 0.32 18.78
C GLN A 278 13.19 1.56 19.41
N TRP A 279 13.43 2.60 18.64
CA TRP A 279 13.99 3.84 19.18
C TRP A 279 13.05 4.51 20.19
N MET A 280 11.77 4.58 19.88
CA MET A 280 10.78 5.11 20.81
C MET A 280 10.66 4.26 22.08
N ASP A 281 10.78 2.95 21.97
CA ASP A 281 10.80 2.05 23.12
C ASP A 281 12.06 2.21 23.95
N ALA A 282 13.24 2.31 23.33
CA ALA A 282 14.50 2.58 24.01
C ALA A 282 14.48 3.91 24.78
N LEU A 283 13.84 4.95 24.23
CA LEU A 283 13.65 6.22 24.94
C LEU A 283 12.79 6.05 26.21
N ARG A 284 11.80 5.16 26.18
CA ARG A 284 11.01 4.84 27.37
C ARG A 284 11.79 4.01 28.36
N ALA A 285 12.49 2.97 27.88
CA ALA A 285 13.31 2.10 28.70
C ALA A 285 14.47 2.83 29.40
N GLY A 286 15.03 3.87 28.71
CA GLY A 286 16.13 4.68 29.20
C GLY A 286 15.73 5.77 30.20
N ARG A 287 14.46 5.86 30.58
CA ARG A 287 14.05 6.75 31.68
C ARG A 287 14.69 6.31 32.98
N ALA A 288 14.99 7.27 33.84
CA ALA A 288 15.48 6.96 35.20
C ALA A 288 14.45 6.07 35.92
N LYS A 289 14.89 4.90 36.36
CA LYS A 289 14.10 3.93 37.11
C LYS A 289 14.56 3.96 38.55
N THR A 290 13.64 4.19 39.47
CA THR A 290 13.95 4.14 40.91
C THR A 290 13.46 2.82 41.47
N TYR A 291 14.37 2.02 41.98
CA TYR A 291 14.05 0.80 42.69
C TYR A 291 13.81 1.14 44.15
N ILE A 292 12.60 0.83 44.64
CA ILE A 292 12.21 1.08 46.03
C ILE A 292 11.84 -0.22 46.69
N PRO A 293 12.15 -0.39 47.99
CA PRO A 293 11.69 -1.55 48.75
C PRO A 293 10.17 -1.69 48.73
N ASP A 294 9.65 -2.93 48.69
CA ASP A 294 8.20 -3.20 48.59
C ASP A 294 7.39 -2.52 49.72
N CYS A 295 8.00 -2.37 50.91
CA CYS A 295 7.37 -1.67 52.03
C CYS A 295 7.15 -0.16 51.78
N LEU A 296 7.81 0.46 50.80
CA LEU A 296 7.70 1.87 50.44
C LEU A 296 6.85 2.08 49.18
N VAL A 297 6.35 1.01 48.53
CA VAL A 297 5.48 1.11 47.38
C VAL A 297 4.16 1.73 47.78
N PRO A 298 3.69 2.78 47.11
CA PRO A 298 2.36 3.35 47.34
C PRO A 298 1.28 2.26 47.18
N ARG A 299 0.38 2.19 48.12
CA ARG A 299 -0.74 1.24 48.11
C ARG A 299 -2.05 1.97 48.03
N ASP A 300 -3.00 1.40 47.32
CA ASP A 300 -4.35 1.88 47.28
C ASP A 300 -4.96 1.85 48.68
N PRO A 301 -5.45 2.96 49.20
CA PRO A 301 -5.98 3.02 50.59
C PRO A 301 -7.25 2.19 50.78
N GLU A 302 -8.01 1.85 49.73
CA GLU A 302 -9.24 1.07 49.84
C GLU A 302 -8.99 -0.44 49.69
N THR A 303 -8.08 -0.84 48.79
CA THR A 303 -7.86 -2.25 48.45
C THR A 303 -6.56 -2.81 49.08
N GLY A 304 -5.65 -1.95 49.52
CA GLY A 304 -4.32 -2.34 50.03
C GLY A 304 -3.39 -2.86 48.93
N ALA A 305 -3.84 -2.90 47.67
CA ALA A 305 -3.04 -3.35 46.53
C ALA A 305 -1.92 -2.37 46.21
N ALA A 306 -0.74 -2.88 45.83
CA ALA A 306 0.36 -2.05 45.36
C ALA A 306 -0.07 -1.32 44.06
N ILE A 307 0.13 0.00 44.04
CA ILE A 307 -0.14 0.81 42.83
C ILE A 307 0.99 0.54 41.86
N THR A 308 0.68 -0.20 40.78
CA THR A 308 1.62 -0.44 39.67
C THR A 308 1.62 0.79 38.72
N PRO A 309 2.79 1.40 38.48
CA PRO A 309 2.87 2.50 37.54
C PRO A 309 2.42 2.07 36.13
N ASN A 310 1.75 2.96 35.43
CA ASN A 310 1.45 2.79 34.02
C ASN A 310 2.76 2.58 33.22
N PRO A 311 2.81 1.73 32.19
CA PRO A 311 3.98 1.55 31.31
C PRO A 311 4.53 2.87 30.73
N PHE A 312 3.71 3.90 30.61
CA PHE A 312 4.14 5.24 30.19
C PHE A 312 4.70 6.11 31.31
N ASP A 313 4.52 5.73 32.57
CA ASP A 313 4.93 6.50 33.75
C ASP A 313 5.75 5.64 34.74
N ASN A 314 6.58 4.75 34.25
CA ASN A 314 7.42 3.86 35.03
C ASN A 314 8.49 4.66 35.75
N ARG A 315 8.19 5.23 36.91
CA ARG A 315 9.13 5.98 37.75
C ARG A 315 9.75 5.17 38.87
N TYR A 316 9.07 4.11 39.31
CA TYR A 316 9.59 3.23 40.36
C TYR A 316 9.25 1.77 40.11
N PHE A 317 10.10 0.90 40.64
CA PHE A 317 9.90 -0.54 40.63
C PHE A 317 10.03 -1.05 42.08
N ALA A 318 9.11 -1.92 42.49
CA ALA A 318 9.22 -2.59 43.75
C ALA A 318 10.36 -3.60 43.71
N ALA A 319 11.28 -3.55 44.67
CA ALA A 319 12.31 -4.53 44.88
C ALA A 319 12.03 -5.27 46.19
N GLU A 320 12.18 -6.61 46.19
CA GLU A 320 12.10 -7.37 47.43
C GLU A 320 13.18 -6.88 48.38
N GLY A 321 12.76 -6.28 49.47
CA GLY A 321 13.69 -5.91 50.56
C GLY A 321 14.08 -7.13 51.34
N ASP A 322 15.40 -7.39 51.51
CA ASP A 322 15.85 -8.41 52.41
C ASP A 322 15.59 -7.96 53.85
N GLN A 323 14.68 -8.66 54.53
CA GLN A 323 14.27 -8.34 55.91
C GLN A 323 15.28 -8.79 56.98
N ARG A 324 16.51 -9.14 56.60
CA ARG A 324 17.55 -9.51 57.57
C ARG A 324 17.99 -8.28 58.35
N GLU A 325 18.04 -8.42 59.66
CA GLU A 325 18.54 -7.39 60.56
C GLU A 325 19.96 -6.95 60.13
N GLY A 326 20.11 -5.68 59.81
CA GLY A 326 21.39 -5.07 59.44
C GLY A 326 21.57 -4.66 57.97
N GLN A 327 20.71 -5.05 57.03
CA GLN A 327 20.76 -4.54 55.67
C GLN A 327 19.90 -3.28 55.53
N LYS A 328 20.53 -2.21 55.05
CA LYS A 328 19.83 -0.97 54.72
C LYS A 328 19.03 -1.18 53.43
N ASN A 329 17.73 -1.03 53.50
CA ASN A 329 16.86 -0.90 52.31
C ASN A 329 17.31 0.32 51.49
N VAL A 330 18.04 0.08 50.41
CA VAL A 330 18.62 1.15 49.59
C VAL A 330 17.68 1.44 48.44
N ILE A 331 17.25 2.68 48.37
CA ILE A 331 16.62 3.21 47.17
C ILE A 331 17.72 3.42 46.14
N SER A 332 17.64 2.74 44.99
CA SER A 332 18.60 2.92 43.89
C SER A 332 17.92 3.47 42.70
N THR A 333 18.60 4.38 42.00
CA THR A 333 18.12 4.93 40.70
C THR A 333 19.12 4.46 39.66
N ASP A 334 18.57 3.81 38.61
CA ASP A 334 19.32 3.42 37.42
C ASP A 334 18.78 4.15 36.21
N GLN A 335 19.70 4.64 35.39
CA GLN A 335 19.34 5.28 34.12
C GLN A 335 20.23 4.67 33.02
N PRO A 336 19.71 3.70 32.26
CA PRO A 336 20.44 3.10 31.16
C PRO A 336 20.85 4.14 30.12
N SER A 337 22.06 4.03 29.61
CA SER A 337 22.53 4.86 28.50
C SER A 337 21.82 4.43 27.19
N ILE A 338 21.20 5.38 26.50
CA ILE A 338 20.57 5.14 25.22
C ILE A 338 21.60 5.38 24.12
N PRO A 339 21.88 4.40 23.22
CA PRO A 339 22.81 4.56 22.11
C PRO A 339 22.18 5.42 20.98
N HIS A 340 21.94 6.70 21.26
CA HIS A 340 21.26 7.63 20.38
C HIS A 340 21.86 7.70 18.97
N ASP A 341 23.18 7.76 18.84
CA ASP A 341 23.87 7.85 17.55
C ASP A 341 23.61 6.62 16.67
N SER A 342 23.50 5.43 17.30
CA SER A 342 23.20 4.18 16.57
C SER A 342 21.77 4.16 16.04
N TYR A 343 20.79 4.55 16.84
CA TYR A 343 19.39 4.65 16.40
C TYR A 343 19.21 5.68 15.30
N GLN A 344 19.83 6.85 15.44
CA GLN A 344 19.80 7.89 14.43
C GLN A 344 20.41 7.42 13.09
N ALA A 345 21.58 6.77 13.13
CA ALA A 345 22.23 6.25 11.93
C ALA A 345 21.37 5.17 11.24
N SER A 346 20.78 4.26 12.03
CA SER A 346 19.90 3.21 11.51
C SER A 346 18.64 3.81 10.89
N TYR A 347 17.99 4.77 11.53
CA TYR A 347 16.83 5.47 11.00
C TYR A 347 17.12 6.18 9.66
N CYS A 348 18.23 6.93 9.61
CA CYS A 348 18.64 7.61 8.38
C CYS A 348 18.91 6.62 7.24
N THR A 349 19.56 5.49 7.55
CA THR A 349 19.84 4.45 6.54
C THR A 349 18.56 3.78 6.06
N ALA A 350 17.64 3.43 6.96
CA ALA A 350 16.36 2.83 6.61
C ALA A 350 15.50 3.80 5.76
N LEU A 351 15.48 5.08 6.12
CA LEU A 351 14.79 6.13 5.36
C LEU A 351 15.39 6.30 3.96
N ASP A 352 16.72 6.33 3.84
CA ASP A 352 17.40 6.39 2.53
C ASP A 352 17.04 5.18 1.65
N LEU A 353 16.95 3.97 2.21
CA LEU A 353 16.52 2.76 1.49
C LEU A 353 15.06 2.82 1.03
N CYS A 354 14.17 3.39 1.84
CA CYS A 354 12.77 3.60 1.44
C CYS A 354 12.65 4.50 0.22
N LEU A 355 13.44 5.56 0.17
CA LEU A 355 13.33 6.63 -0.85
C LEU A 355 14.25 6.44 -2.05
N GLN A 356 15.26 5.55 -1.93
CA GLN A 356 16.24 5.31 -2.98
C GLN A 356 15.57 4.87 -4.30
N GLY A 357 15.87 5.59 -5.38
CA GLY A 357 15.34 5.33 -6.72
C GLY A 357 13.92 5.86 -6.96
N ILE A 358 13.24 6.40 -5.95
CA ILE A 358 11.91 7.00 -6.07
C ILE A 358 12.01 8.53 -6.01
N ILE A 359 12.45 9.07 -4.87
CA ILE A 359 12.48 10.51 -4.63
C ILE A 359 13.60 10.88 -3.65
N SER A 360 14.11 12.12 -3.76
CA SER A 360 15.10 12.62 -2.79
C SER A 360 14.43 12.98 -1.46
N PRO A 361 15.04 12.66 -0.30
CA PRO A 361 14.54 13.09 1.01
C PRO A 361 14.29 14.62 1.10
N SER A 362 15.12 15.41 0.45
CA SER A 362 14.96 16.86 0.40
C SER A 362 13.69 17.33 -0.32
N THR A 363 13.23 16.58 -1.32
CA THR A 363 11.96 16.87 -2.02
C THR A 363 10.75 16.59 -1.14
N LEU A 364 10.88 15.67 -0.18
CA LEU A 364 9.87 15.40 0.83
C LEU A 364 9.88 16.42 1.99
N GLY A 365 10.75 17.43 1.95
CA GLY A 365 10.94 18.36 3.07
C GLY A 365 11.69 17.75 4.24
N ILE A 366 12.30 16.56 4.08
CA ILE A 366 13.08 15.90 5.12
C ILE A 366 14.54 16.36 5.00
N ASP A 367 14.99 17.19 5.93
CA ASP A 367 16.36 17.66 5.95
C ASP A 367 17.28 16.68 6.69
N VAL A 368 17.66 15.61 6.00
CA VAL A 368 18.61 14.61 6.51
C VAL A 368 20.02 15.20 6.64
N LYS A 369 20.32 16.32 5.97
CA LYS A 369 21.67 16.92 5.97
C LYS A 369 22.04 17.54 7.30
N ASN A 370 21.11 18.21 7.98
CA ASN A 370 21.37 18.78 9.29
C ASN A 370 21.57 17.71 10.37
N TRP A 371 21.10 16.50 10.17
CA TRP A 371 21.26 15.38 11.09
C TRP A 371 22.59 14.66 10.91
N ILE A 372 23.16 14.61 9.72
CA ILE A 372 24.41 13.88 9.41
C ILE A 372 25.64 14.80 9.27
N MET A 373 25.45 16.09 9.00
CA MET A 373 26.51 16.96 8.47
C MET A 373 27.43 17.59 9.51
N GLN A 374 27.30 17.32 10.82
CA GLN A 374 28.39 17.73 11.73
C GLN A 374 29.70 16.94 11.51
N LYS A 375 29.70 15.82 10.78
CA LYS A 375 30.92 14.99 10.64
C LYS A 375 31.39 14.64 9.20
N ARG A 376 30.66 14.92 8.10
CA ARG A 376 31.12 14.56 6.73
C ARG A 376 30.68 15.50 5.62
N SER A 377 31.10 16.77 5.66
CA SER A 377 31.03 17.64 4.49
C SER A 377 32.17 17.28 3.52
N VAL A 378 31.93 17.13 2.27
CA VAL A 378 32.77 17.39 1.08
C VAL A 378 32.68 16.36 -0.08
N LYS A 379 32.35 15.09 0.11
CA LYS A 379 32.53 14.11 -1.01
C LYS A 379 31.30 13.74 -1.86
N ARG A 380 30.06 14.16 -1.53
CA ARG A 380 28.82 13.66 -2.19
C ARG A 380 28.10 14.60 -3.17
N LYS A 381 28.60 15.81 -3.42
CA LYS A 381 27.95 16.77 -4.34
C LYS A 381 27.92 16.39 -5.81
N LYS A 382 28.80 15.51 -6.29
CA LYS A 382 28.92 15.18 -7.73
C LYS A 382 28.02 14.02 -8.23
N GLN A 383 27.55 13.14 -7.37
CA GLN A 383 26.72 11.99 -7.81
C GLN A 383 25.20 12.26 -7.81
N ARG A 384 24.74 13.28 -7.10
CA ARG A 384 23.31 13.60 -6.98
C ARG A 384 22.64 14.18 -8.23
N CYS A 385 23.33 15.01 -8.98
CA CYS A 385 22.76 15.65 -10.19
C CYS A 385 22.45 14.69 -11.35
N THR A 386 23.10 13.52 -11.41
CA THR A 386 22.94 12.58 -12.52
C THR A 386 21.73 11.67 -12.37
N GLN A 387 21.35 11.30 -11.16
CA GLN A 387 20.21 10.42 -10.91
C GLN A 387 18.86 11.14 -10.97
N GLU A 388 18.78 12.35 -10.44
CA GLU A 388 17.57 13.18 -10.55
C GLU A 388 17.24 13.49 -12.00
N THR A 389 18.24 13.80 -12.82
CA THR A 389 18.05 14.08 -14.25
C THR A 389 17.63 12.85 -15.07
N LEU A 390 18.00 11.64 -14.64
CA LEU A 390 17.61 10.39 -15.31
C LEU A 390 16.15 9.98 -14.98
N SER A 391 15.73 10.13 -13.72
CA SER A 391 14.35 9.83 -13.33
C SER A 391 13.37 10.82 -13.98
N TRP A 392 13.71 12.10 -14.05
CA TRP A 392 12.92 13.13 -14.73
C TRP A 392 12.86 12.96 -16.25
N LYS A 393 13.96 12.53 -16.89
CA LYS A 393 13.94 12.22 -18.33
C LYS A 393 13.08 11.01 -18.67
N LEU A 394 13.12 9.96 -17.86
CA LEU A 394 12.26 8.80 -18.03
C LEU A 394 10.78 9.16 -17.82
N PHE A 395 10.46 9.97 -16.82
CA PHE A 395 9.10 10.43 -16.53
C PHE A 395 8.52 11.30 -17.65
N ARG A 396 9.26 12.28 -18.16
CA ARG A 396 8.88 13.10 -19.32
C ARG A 396 8.67 12.27 -20.59
N GLN A 397 9.49 11.26 -20.82
CA GLN A 397 9.39 10.43 -22.02
C GLN A 397 8.11 9.57 -22.06
N TYR A 398 7.50 9.29 -20.91
CA TYR A 398 6.25 8.57 -20.80
C TYR A 398 5.01 9.48 -20.90
N CYS A 399 5.07 10.71 -20.44
CA CYS A 399 3.96 11.67 -20.54
C CYS A 399 3.77 12.26 -21.95
N HIS A 400 4.75 12.15 -22.86
CA HIS A 400 4.69 12.62 -24.25
C HIS A 400 4.35 11.52 -25.28
N ARG A 401 3.93 10.35 -24.87
CA ARG A 401 3.41 9.28 -25.75
C ARG A 401 1.97 8.96 -25.41
#